data_e53a1cf94a6522c61dee2dc478d1a025
#
_entry.id   e53a1cf94a6522c61dee2dc478d1a025
#
_cell.length_a   1.000
_cell.length_b   1.000
_cell.length_c   1.000
_cell.angle_alpha   90.00
_cell.angle_beta   90.00
_cell.angle_gamma   90.00
#
_symmetry.space_group_name_H-M   'P 1'
#
loop_
_entity.id
_entity.type
_entity.pdbx_description
1 polymer ?
#
loop_
_entity_poly.entity_id
_entity_poly.type
_entity_poly.pdbx_seq_one_letter_code
_entity_poly.pdbx_strand_id
1 'polypeptide(L)'
;MKKNELILSVRDLNIKFNLRGKILHAIRGIDLDVYHGEVLAIVGESGSGKSVFTKSFMGLLDSNGSITSGTIDYFGADDHQPIRLSELKKEKDWLKVRGHEIAMIMQDPMTSLNPLKTIGDQIMEAVELHQGLKGAAAREKTLEYLRDVGIADPEVRFGQYPHEFSGGMRQRVVIAIAVACNPQILICDEPTTALDVTIQAQILELLKEMRVKYNLTIILITHDLGVVANIADRVAVMYAGDIVEIGTSDEIYYDPRHPYTWALLSSMPQMGVKGEDLFNIQGTPPNLFTEIHGDAFAPRNPLALKIDFVKRPPYFDVSTTHRAKTWLLDPRAPKIEPPAAVRMLQEEGK
;
A
#
# COMPACT_ATOMS: atom_id res chain seq x y z
N MET A 1 -12.95 19.01 -6.09
CA MET A 1 -12.53 17.60 -5.96
C MET A 1 -13.78 16.75 -5.87
N LYS A 2 -13.95 15.82 -6.78
CA LYS A 2 -15.06 14.84 -6.74
C LYS A 2 -14.67 13.73 -5.74
N LYS A 3 -14.87 13.97 -4.46
CA LYS A 3 -14.70 12.99 -3.40
C LYS A 3 -15.63 11.82 -3.72
N ASN A 4 -15.10 10.59 -3.86
CA ASN A 4 -15.77 9.33 -4.21
C ASN A 4 -15.83 8.97 -5.72
N GLU A 5 -15.08 9.63 -6.61
CA GLU A 5 -14.90 9.10 -7.95
C GLU A 5 -13.83 8.00 -7.97
N LEU A 6 -14.11 6.96 -8.72
CA LEU A 6 -13.22 5.81 -8.88
C LEU A 6 -12.01 6.21 -9.74
N ILE A 7 -10.78 5.98 -9.25
CA ILE A 7 -9.55 6.21 -10.02
C ILE A 7 -8.90 4.91 -10.48
N LEU A 8 -9.03 3.83 -9.69
CA LEU A 8 -8.51 2.51 -10.04
C LEU A 8 -9.48 1.44 -9.59
N SER A 9 -9.76 0.47 -10.46
CA SER A 9 -10.62 -0.68 -10.16
C SER A 9 -9.90 -1.97 -10.49
N VAL A 10 -9.88 -2.87 -9.52
CA VAL A 10 -9.32 -4.22 -9.67
C VAL A 10 -10.43 -5.23 -9.48
N ARG A 11 -10.53 -6.23 -10.39
CA ARG A 11 -11.56 -7.28 -10.32
C ARG A 11 -10.94 -8.65 -10.56
N ASP A 12 -11.20 -9.57 -9.64
CA ASP A 12 -10.77 -10.98 -9.64
C ASP A 12 -9.30 -11.16 -10.06
N LEU A 13 -8.41 -10.27 -9.56
CA LEU A 13 -7.02 -10.27 -9.98
C LEU A 13 -6.27 -11.47 -9.45
N ASN A 14 -5.65 -12.21 -10.34
CA ASN A 14 -4.82 -13.37 -10.03
C ASN A 14 -3.43 -13.21 -10.64
N ILE A 15 -2.38 -13.33 -9.79
CA ILE A 15 -0.98 -13.24 -10.22
C ILE A 15 -0.25 -14.50 -9.78
N LYS A 16 0.47 -15.11 -10.75
CA LYS A 16 1.27 -16.31 -10.51
C LYS A 16 2.71 -16.12 -10.97
N PHE A 17 3.63 -16.75 -10.25
CA PHE A 17 5.06 -16.79 -10.58
C PHE A 17 5.48 -18.22 -10.87
N ASN A 18 6.29 -18.40 -11.92
CA ASN A 18 6.94 -19.68 -12.18
C ASN A 18 8.34 -19.69 -11.56
N LEU A 19 8.53 -20.48 -10.50
CA LEU A 19 9.77 -20.59 -9.76
C LEU A 19 10.31 -22.03 -9.91
N ARG A 20 11.25 -22.21 -10.83
CA ARG A 20 11.90 -23.53 -11.09
C ARG A 20 10.86 -24.65 -11.35
N GLY A 21 9.86 -24.36 -12.18
CA GLY A 21 8.80 -25.31 -12.55
C GLY A 21 7.68 -25.48 -11.52
N LYS A 22 7.73 -24.76 -10.39
CA LYS A 22 6.63 -24.68 -9.42
C LYS A 22 5.89 -23.36 -9.58
N ILE A 23 4.58 -23.38 -9.45
CA ILE A 23 3.73 -22.20 -9.56
C ILE A 23 3.45 -21.65 -8.15
N LEU A 24 3.88 -20.42 -7.90
CA LEU A 24 3.53 -19.64 -6.73
C LEU A 24 2.30 -18.79 -7.05
N HIS A 25 1.18 -18.98 -6.36
CA HIS A 25 -0.04 -18.16 -6.53
C HIS A 25 -0.01 -16.96 -5.57
N ALA A 26 0.68 -15.90 -5.99
CA ALA A 26 0.98 -14.76 -5.14
C ALA A 26 -0.23 -13.85 -4.87
N ILE A 27 -1.15 -13.68 -5.83
CA ILE A 27 -2.40 -12.92 -5.71
C ILE A 27 -3.55 -13.81 -6.14
N ARG A 28 -4.60 -13.89 -5.31
CA ARG A 28 -5.63 -14.92 -5.37
C ARG A 28 -7.05 -14.34 -5.42
N GLY A 29 -7.42 -13.71 -6.57
CA GLY A 29 -8.75 -13.16 -6.80
C GLY A 29 -9.06 -11.95 -5.91
N ILE A 30 -8.28 -10.87 -6.07
CA ILE A 30 -8.48 -9.62 -5.36
C ILE A 30 -9.47 -8.72 -6.12
N ASP A 31 -10.44 -8.18 -5.37
CA ASP A 31 -11.28 -7.07 -5.77
C ASP A 31 -10.96 -5.85 -4.91
N LEU A 32 -10.67 -4.71 -5.55
CA LEU A 32 -10.36 -3.46 -4.86
C LEU A 32 -10.77 -2.25 -5.71
N ASP A 33 -11.37 -1.27 -5.07
CA ASP A 33 -11.61 0.06 -5.62
C ASP A 33 -10.78 1.09 -4.88
N VAL A 34 -10.15 2.00 -5.64
CA VAL A 34 -9.41 3.16 -5.13
C VAL A 34 -10.10 4.42 -5.64
N TYR A 35 -10.29 5.40 -4.76
CA TYR A 35 -11.01 6.63 -5.06
C TYR A 35 -10.08 7.84 -5.13
N HIS A 36 -10.46 8.83 -5.94
CA HIS A 36 -9.67 10.06 -6.07
C HIS A 36 -9.43 10.76 -4.74
N GLY A 37 -8.17 11.10 -4.50
CA GLY A 37 -7.74 11.88 -3.35
C GLY A 37 -7.81 11.15 -2.01
N GLU A 38 -8.08 9.84 -1.96
CA GLU A 38 -7.99 9.06 -0.72
C GLU A 38 -6.55 8.62 -0.39
N VAL A 39 -6.31 8.32 0.86
CA VAL A 39 -5.18 7.48 1.30
C VAL A 39 -5.73 6.10 1.61
N LEU A 40 -5.46 5.13 0.74
CA LEU A 40 -5.75 3.73 0.97
C LEU A 40 -4.52 3.03 1.51
N ALA A 41 -4.59 2.52 2.74
CA ALA A 41 -3.53 1.68 3.28
C ALA A 41 -3.75 0.21 2.95
N ILE A 42 -2.69 -0.48 2.54
CA ILE A 42 -2.67 -1.95 2.36
C ILE A 42 -1.74 -2.51 3.42
N VAL A 43 -2.30 -3.25 4.38
CA VAL A 43 -1.57 -3.76 5.54
C VAL A 43 -1.56 -5.29 5.58
N GLY A 44 -0.57 -5.86 6.26
CA GLY A 44 -0.45 -7.31 6.45
C GLY A 44 1.00 -7.73 6.67
N GLU A 45 1.21 -8.99 7.06
CA GLU A 45 2.54 -9.56 7.30
C GLU A 45 3.45 -9.50 6.05
N SER A 46 4.77 -9.57 6.26
CA SER A 46 5.73 -9.73 5.16
C SER A 46 5.39 -10.99 4.35
N GLY A 47 5.51 -10.89 3.02
CA GLY A 47 5.13 -11.98 2.12
C GLY A 47 3.63 -12.17 1.86
N SER A 48 2.74 -11.32 2.39
CA SER A 48 1.30 -11.39 2.10
C SER A 48 0.92 -11.00 0.65
N GLY A 49 1.87 -10.46 -0.14
CA GLY A 49 1.68 -10.11 -1.55
C GLY A 49 1.50 -8.62 -1.85
N LYS A 50 1.57 -7.72 -0.85
CA LYS A 50 1.30 -6.27 -0.98
C LYS A 50 2.08 -5.61 -2.13
N SER A 51 3.40 -5.74 -2.12
CA SER A 51 4.27 -5.15 -3.15
C SER A 51 4.06 -5.78 -4.53
N VAL A 52 3.78 -7.08 -4.61
CA VAL A 52 3.44 -7.76 -5.87
C VAL A 52 2.14 -7.19 -6.45
N PHE A 53 1.14 -7.02 -5.59
CA PHE A 53 -0.16 -6.47 -5.97
C PHE A 53 -0.02 -5.06 -6.56
N THR A 54 0.66 -4.16 -5.87
CA THR A 54 0.81 -2.77 -6.34
C THR A 54 1.78 -2.61 -7.51
N LYS A 55 2.86 -3.40 -7.59
CA LYS A 55 3.74 -3.46 -8.75
C LYS A 55 3.00 -3.86 -10.02
N SER A 56 1.93 -4.65 -9.93
CA SER A 56 1.12 -5.04 -11.08
C SER A 56 0.41 -3.85 -11.75
N PHE A 57 0.13 -2.77 -11.01
CA PHE A 57 -0.48 -1.54 -11.54
C PHE A 57 0.45 -0.75 -12.46
N MET A 58 1.75 -1.01 -12.38
CA MET A 58 2.78 -0.37 -13.17
C MET A 58 3.48 -1.33 -14.16
N GLY A 59 3.03 -2.59 -14.24
CA GLY A 59 3.69 -3.61 -15.07
C GLY A 59 5.13 -3.90 -14.61
N LEU A 60 5.40 -3.82 -13.31
CA LEU A 60 6.72 -4.05 -12.70
C LEU A 60 6.82 -5.42 -12.02
N LEU A 61 6.06 -6.40 -12.50
CA LEU A 61 6.24 -7.79 -12.09
C LEU A 61 7.56 -8.33 -12.63
N ASP A 62 8.22 -9.18 -11.83
CA ASP A 62 9.41 -9.89 -12.30
C ASP A 62 9.09 -10.74 -13.54
N SER A 63 10.09 -11.01 -14.36
CA SER A 63 9.93 -11.68 -15.67
C SER A 63 9.30 -13.08 -15.62
N ASN A 64 9.34 -13.74 -14.45
CA ASN A 64 8.71 -15.02 -14.18
C ASN A 64 7.28 -14.89 -13.59
N GLY A 65 6.78 -13.66 -13.39
CA GLY A 65 5.45 -13.34 -12.89
C GLY A 65 4.51 -12.92 -14.01
N SER A 66 3.22 -13.26 -13.89
CA SER A 66 2.20 -12.86 -14.83
C SER A 66 0.81 -12.70 -14.17
N ILE A 67 0.02 -11.77 -14.69
CA ILE A 67 -1.41 -11.70 -14.42
C ILE A 67 -2.05 -12.86 -15.20
N THR A 68 -2.68 -13.81 -14.49
CA THR A 68 -3.29 -15.00 -15.10
C THR A 68 -4.78 -14.84 -15.34
N SER A 69 -5.46 -14.02 -14.59
CA SER A 69 -6.84 -13.60 -14.79
C SER A 69 -7.16 -12.32 -14.04
N GLY A 70 -8.32 -11.73 -14.27
CA GLY A 70 -8.79 -10.50 -13.68
C GLY A 70 -8.39 -9.26 -14.46
N THR A 71 -8.88 -8.11 -14.00
CA THR A 71 -8.66 -6.81 -14.66
C THR A 71 -8.16 -5.76 -13.69
N ILE A 72 -7.38 -4.81 -14.23
CA ILE A 72 -6.97 -3.59 -13.56
C ILE A 72 -7.33 -2.45 -14.51
N ASP A 73 -8.35 -1.67 -14.16
CA ASP A 73 -8.83 -0.54 -14.96
C ASP A 73 -8.46 0.78 -14.24
N TYR A 74 -7.75 1.65 -14.93
CA TYR A 74 -7.37 2.98 -14.46
C TYR A 74 -8.22 4.04 -15.16
N PHE A 75 -8.81 4.92 -14.37
CA PHE A 75 -9.79 5.94 -14.80
C PHE A 75 -9.18 7.34 -14.73
N GLY A 76 -8.09 7.70 -15.18
CA GLY A 76 -7.45 9.01 -15.20
C GLY A 76 -8.29 10.25 -14.82
N ALA A 77 -7.66 11.42 -14.82
CA ALA A 77 -8.36 12.68 -14.47
C ALA A 77 -9.33 13.19 -15.55
N ASP A 78 -9.18 12.73 -16.78
CA ASP A 78 -9.99 13.16 -17.92
C ASP A 78 -11.08 12.11 -18.21
N ASP A 79 -12.25 12.56 -18.70
CA ASP A 79 -13.43 11.74 -19.07
C ASP A 79 -13.13 10.74 -20.22
N HIS A 80 -11.93 10.21 -20.30
CA HIS A 80 -11.53 9.22 -21.28
C HIS A 80 -11.93 7.81 -20.86
N GLN A 81 -12.01 6.91 -21.84
CA GLN A 81 -12.22 5.49 -21.54
C GLN A 81 -11.11 4.97 -20.63
N PRO A 82 -11.43 4.11 -19.64
CA PRO A 82 -10.45 3.59 -18.71
C PRO A 82 -9.32 2.87 -19.44
N ILE A 83 -8.10 3.06 -18.96
CA ILE A 83 -6.94 2.33 -19.45
C ILE A 83 -6.90 0.97 -18.74
N ARG A 84 -7.03 -0.12 -19.50
CA ARG A 84 -6.91 -1.46 -18.95
C ARG A 84 -5.45 -1.86 -18.77
N LEU A 85 -4.91 -1.58 -17.57
CA LEU A 85 -3.50 -1.82 -17.25
C LEU A 85 -3.13 -3.30 -17.35
N SER A 86 -4.04 -4.22 -17.00
CA SER A 86 -3.80 -5.67 -17.07
C SER A 86 -3.55 -6.20 -18.49
N GLU A 87 -3.91 -5.43 -19.54
CA GLU A 87 -3.72 -5.80 -20.94
C GLU A 87 -2.54 -5.11 -21.61
N LEU A 88 -1.87 -4.15 -20.94
CA LEU A 88 -0.72 -3.46 -21.51
C LEU A 88 0.48 -4.43 -21.64
N LYS A 89 1.01 -4.57 -22.87
CA LYS A 89 2.12 -5.49 -23.17
C LYS A 89 3.37 -4.77 -23.66
N LYS A 90 3.22 -3.57 -24.21
CA LYS A 90 4.33 -2.84 -24.86
C LYS A 90 4.89 -1.81 -23.90
N GLU A 91 6.20 -1.73 -23.81
CA GLU A 91 6.88 -0.73 -22.97
C GLU A 91 6.44 0.70 -23.27
N LYS A 92 6.25 1.05 -24.55
CA LYS A 92 5.78 2.38 -24.96
C LYS A 92 4.40 2.75 -24.38
N ASP A 93 3.54 1.78 -24.06
CA ASP A 93 2.22 2.02 -23.48
C ASP A 93 2.36 2.25 -21.97
N TRP A 94 3.29 1.51 -21.32
CA TRP A 94 3.65 1.72 -19.92
C TRP A 94 4.33 3.07 -19.66
N LEU A 95 5.11 3.61 -20.62
CA LEU A 95 5.72 4.93 -20.50
C LEU A 95 4.69 6.07 -20.39
N LYS A 96 3.45 5.85 -20.83
CA LYS A 96 2.35 6.83 -20.66
C LYS A 96 1.74 6.78 -19.25
N VAL A 97 1.90 5.66 -18.56
CA VAL A 97 1.34 5.44 -17.23
C VAL A 97 2.37 5.74 -16.14
N ARG A 98 3.58 5.19 -16.31
CA ARG A 98 4.65 5.31 -15.29
C ARG A 98 5.15 6.75 -15.19
N GLY A 99 5.16 7.26 -13.97
CA GLY A 99 5.53 8.63 -13.64
C GLY A 99 4.39 9.62 -13.87
N HIS A 100 3.76 9.61 -15.04
CA HIS A 100 2.72 10.58 -15.41
C HIS A 100 1.38 10.32 -14.70
N GLU A 101 0.91 9.06 -14.70
CA GLU A 101 -0.37 8.69 -14.06
C GLU A 101 -0.14 8.07 -12.68
N ILE A 102 0.80 7.14 -12.61
CA ILE A 102 1.13 6.39 -11.41
C ILE A 102 2.63 6.48 -11.15
N ALA A 103 3.02 7.00 -9.99
CA ALA A 103 4.40 6.98 -9.50
C ALA A 103 4.52 6.06 -8.29
N MET A 104 5.74 5.57 -8.02
CA MET A 104 6.00 4.65 -6.92
C MET A 104 7.26 5.03 -6.16
N ILE A 105 7.15 5.08 -4.84
CA ILE A 105 8.26 5.14 -3.90
C ILE A 105 8.52 3.72 -3.42
N MET A 106 9.73 3.22 -3.68
CA MET A 106 10.15 1.87 -3.30
C MET A 106 10.66 1.82 -1.85
N GLN A 107 10.68 0.62 -1.29
CA GLN A 107 11.00 0.32 0.11
C GLN A 107 12.36 0.87 0.57
N ASP A 108 13.38 0.90 -0.30
CA ASP A 108 14.74 1.32 0.08
C ASP A 108 15.16 2.62 -0.65
N PRO A 109 15.22 3.75 0.07
CA PRO A 109 15.68 5.02 -0.50
C PRO A 109 17.17 5.01 -0.88
N MET A 110 17.95 4.09 -0.31
CA MET A 110 19.39 3.97 -0.57
C MET A 110 19.66 3.45 -1.99
N THR A 111 18.81 2.57 -2.48
CA THR A 111 18.92 1.98 -3.82
C THR A 111 18.15 2.78 -4.88
N SER A 112 17.28 3.70 -4.45
CA SER A 112 16.43 4.50 -5.36
C SER A 112 17.17 5.70 -5.97
N LEU A 113 18.21 6.23 -5.29
CA LEU A 113 18.98 7.38 -5.78
C LEU A 113 20.26 6.93 -6.48
N ASN A 114 20.57 7.55 -7.62
CA ASN A 114 21.83 7.34 -8.33
C ASN A 114 22.98 8.04 -7.56
N PRO A 115 23.97 7.30 -6.99
CA PRO A 115 25.03 7.91 -6.20
C PRO A 115 26.00 8.81 -6.99
N LEU A 116 25.98 8.71 -8.32
CA LEU A 116 26.85 9.47 -9.22
C LEU A 116 26.22 10.76 -9.77
N LYS A 117 24.94 11.01 -9.49
CA LYS A 117 24.23 12.24 -9.87
C LYS A 117 23.95 13.10 -8.64
N THR A 118 23.94 14.40 -8.80
CA THR A 118 23.53 15.32 -7.72
C THR A 118 22.03 15.17 -7.42
N ILE A 119 21.61 15.59 -6.25
CA ILE A 119 20.19 15.57 -5.86
C ILE A 119 19.35 16.43 -6.78
N GLY A 120 19.84 17.63 -7.10
CA GLY A 120 19.14 18.54 -8.00
C GLY A 120 18.98 17.97 -9.41
N ASP A 121 20.02 17.34 -9.96
CA ASP A 121 19.97 16.75 -11.30
C ASP A 121 18.91 15.62 -11.38
N GLN A 122 18.79 14.80 -10.33
CA GLN A 122 17.82 13.70 -10.32
C GLN A 122 16.37 14.18 -10.25
N ILE A 123 16.08 15.21 -9.47
CA ILE A 123 14.74 15.81 -9.42
C ILE A 123 14.46 16.57 -10.72
N MET A 124 15.46 17.32 -11.22
CA MET A 124 15.33 18.11 -12.46
C MET A 124 15.06 17.22 -13.68
N GLU A 125 15.66 16.02 -13.74
CA GLU A 125 15.38 15.03 -14.79
C GLU A 125 13.89 14.65 -14.82
N ALA A 126 13.27 14.43 -13.66
CA ALA A 126 11.84 14.17 -13.57
C ALA A 126 10.98 15.37 -14.01
N VAL A 127 11.37 16.58 -13.62
CA VAL A 127 10.71 17.83 -14.04
C VAL A 127 10.80 18.02 -15.56
N GLU A 128 11.98 17.82 -16.15
CA GLU A 128 12.19 17.97 -17.59
C GLU A 128 11.41 16.93 -18.40
N LEU A 129 11.40 15.67 -17.93
CA LEU A 129 10.74 14.57 -18.61
C LEU A 129 9.21 14.67 -18.57
N HIS A 130 8.64 14.95 -17.38
CA HIS A 130 7.20 14.86 -17.16
C HIS A 130 6.47 16.21 -17.26
N GLN A 131 7.16 17.33 -17.01
CA GLN A 131 6.56 18.66 -17.09
C GLN A 131 7.00 19.47 -18.32
N GLY A 132 7.99 18.98 -19.07
CA GLY A 132 8.49 19.64 -20.28
C GLY A 132 9.26 20.94 -20.03
N LEU A 133 9.53 21.29 -18.77
CA LEU A 133 10.34 22.45 -18.38
C LEU A 133 11.82 22.18 -18.71
N LYS A 134 12.59 23.24 -19.00
CA LYS A 134 14.03 23.10 -19.30
C LYS A 134 14.86 24.25 -18.70
N GLY A 135 16.15 23.98 -18.46
CA GLY A 135 17.12 24.99 -18.05
C GLY A 135 16.74 25.71 -16.76
N ALA A 136 16.73 27.04 -16.76
CA ALA A 136 16.47 27.84 -15.56
C ALA A 136 15.06 27.57 -14.96
N ALA A 137 14.05 27.35 -15.80
CA ALA A 137 12.70 27.05 -15.33
C ALA A 137 12.61 25.67 -14.62
N ALA A 138 13.27 24.64 -15.19
CA ALA A 138 13.35 23.32 -14.56
C ALA A 138 14.12 23.39 -13.23
N ARG A 139 15.21 24.17 -13.19
CA ARG A 139 15.98 24.36 -11.95
C ARG A 139 15.16 25.03 -10.85
N GLU A 140 14.45 26.11 -11.16
CA GLU A 140 13.60 26.80 -10.17
C GLU A 140 12.48 25.89 -9.66
N LYS A 141 11.84 25.13 -10.55
CA LYS A 141 10.82 24.15 -10.15
C LYS A 141 11.40 23.03 -9.27
N THR A 142 12.62 22.60 -9.55
CA THR A 142 13.34 21.63 -8.70
C THR A 142 13.61 22.20 -7.31
N LEU A 143 14.02 23.46 -7.20
CA LEU A 143 14.21 24.12 -5.89
C LEU A 143 12.90 24.26 -5.13
N GLU A 144 11.78 24.50 -5.82
CA GLU A 144 10.44 24.48 -5.21
C GLU A 144 10.13 23.12 -4.59
N TYR A 145 10.36 22.02 -5.32
CA TYR A 145 10.15 20.65 -4.77
C TYR A 145 11.04 20.35 -3.57
N LEU A 146 12.31 20.79 -3.58
CA LEU A 146 13.19 20.63 -2.42
C LEU A 146 12.68 21.39 -1.19
N ARG A 147 12.14 22.61 -1.37
CA ARG A 147 11.48 23.37 -0.29
C ARG A 147 10.26 22.65 0.22
N ASP A 148 9.42 22.13 -0.68
CA ASP A 148 8.17 21.45 -0.36
C ASP A 148 8.36 20.18 0.48
N VAL A 149 9.42 19.44 0.21
CA VAL A 149 9.76 18.28 1.02
C VAL A 149 10.59 18.61 2.27
N GLY A 150 10.77 19.90 2.56
CA GLY A 150 11.44 20.38 3.77
C GLY A 150 12.94 20.16 3.78
N ILE A 151 13.60 20.25 2.63
CA ILE A 151 15.07 20.29 2.54
C ILE A 151 15.52 21.74 2.76
N ALA A 152 16.28 21.97 3.87
CA ALA A 152 16.86 23.27 4.17
C ALA A 152 17.95 23.62 3.15
N ASP A 153 18.12 24.93 2.87
CA ASP A 153 19.16 25.48 1.96
C ASP A 153 19.17 24.79 0.58
N PRO A 154 18.01 24.75 -0.13
CA PRO A 154 17.84 23.95 -1.34
C PRO A 154 18.81 24.34 -2.45
N GLU A 155 19.24 25.62 -2.53
CA GLU A 155 20.22 26.12 -3.50
C GLU A 155 21.59 25.46 -3.33
N VAL A 156 22.02 25.23 -2.07
CA VAL A 156 23.27 24.54 -1.71
C VAL A 156 23.10 23.02 -1.92
N ARG A 157 21.98 22.47 -1.42
CA ARG A 157 21.68 21.04 -1.46
C ARG A 157 21.47 20.50 -2.87
N PHE A 158 21.05 21.35 -3.81
CA PHE A 158 20.90 21.00 -5.22
C PHE A 158 22.16 20.36 -5.81
N GLY A 159 23.35 20.92 -5.48
CA GLY A 159 24.63 20.43 -5.99
C GLY A 159 25.26 19.26 -5.21
N GLN A 160 24.63 18.81 -4.15
CA GLN A 160 25.14 17.73 -3.30
C GLN A 160 24.73 16.35 -3.82
N TYR A 161 25.47 15.32 -3.38
CA TYR A 161 25.25 13.94 -3.75
C TYR A 161 24.46 13.17 -2.65
N PRO A 162 23.82 12.04 -3.00
CA PRO A 162 23.05 11.26 -2.03
C PRO A 162 23.81 10.87 -0.76
N HIS A 163 25.11 10.61 -0.84
CA HIS A 163 25.91 10.21 0.33
C HIS A 163 26.12 11.34 1.37
N GLU A 164 25.87 12.60 0.99
CA GLU A 164 25.93 13.77 1.87
C GLU A 164 24.62 13.98 2.66
N PHE A 165 23.57 13.15 2.40
CA PHE A 165 22.24 13.24 2.99
C PHE A 165 22.02 12.13 4.04
N SER A 166 21.30 12.45 5.13
CA SER A 166 20.80 11.44 6.06
C SER A 166 19.72 10.55 5.40
N GLY A 167 19.38 9.42 6.04
CA GLY A 167 18.33 8.53 5.55
C GLY A 167 16.98 9.24 5.34
N GLY A 168 16.55 10.02 6.32
CA GLY A 168 15.31 10.81 6.21
C GLY A 168 15.36 11.89 5.14
N MET A 169 16.51 12.54 4.94
CA MET A 169 16.69 13.51 3.84
C MET A 169 16.63 12.82 2.48
N ARG A 170 17.24 11.64 2.31
CA ARG A 170 17.15 10.86 1.06
C ARG A 170 15.72 10.45 0.78
N GLN A 171 14.97 10.04 1.79
CA GLN A 171 13.55 9.70 1.65
C GLN A 171 12.74 10.91 1.18
N ARG A 172 12.97 12.11 1.73
CA ARG A 172 12.35 13.36 1.27
C ARG A 172 12.67 13.66 -0.20
N VAL A 173 13.90 13.40 -0.64
CA VAL A 173 14.31 13.57 -2.05
C VAL A 173 13.59 12.56 -2.96
N VAL A 174 13.47 11.29 -2.55
CA VAL A 174 12.72 10.27 -3.31
C VAL A 174 11.25 10.68 -3.46
N ILE A 175 10.64 11.23 -2.39
CA ILE A 175 9.28 11.82 -2.44
C ILE A 175 9.24 12.98 -3.43
N ALA A 176 10.23 13.89 -3.40
CA ALA A 176 10.30 15.01 -4.34
C ALA A 176 10.37 14.57 -5.80
N ILE A 177 11.18 13.53 -6.11
CA ILE A 177 11.25 12.95 -7.46
C ILE A 177 9.90 12.38 -7.89
N ALA A 178 9.23 11.62 -7.02
CA ALA A 178 7.95 11.00 -7.32
C ALA A 178 6.85 12.06 -7.56
N VAL A 179 6.81 13.11 -6.74
CA VAL A 179 5.85 14.21 -6.88
C VAL A 179 6.17 15.08 -8.09
N ALA A 180 7.45 15.26 -8.45
CA ALA A 180 7.88 16.01 -9.65
C ALA A 180 7.39 15.37 -10.95
N CYS A 181 7.05 14.09 -10.96
CA CYS A 181 6.39 13.44 -12.08
C CYS A 181 4.92 13.90 -12.27
N ASN A 182 4.34 14.59 -11.29
CA ASN A 182 2.95 15.07 -11.26
C ASN A 182 1.90 13.94 -11.43
N PRO A 183 2.00 12.84 -10.67
CA PRO A 183 1.13 11.69 -10.82
C PRO A 183 -0.26 11.92 -10.22
N GLN A 184 -1.24 11.12 -10.66
CA GLN A 184 -2.57 11.04 -10.03
C GLN A 184 -2.58 10.07 -8.84
N ILE A 185 -1.81 8.98 -8.94
CA ILE A 185 -1.65 7.97 -7.88
C ILE A 185 -0.17 7.90 -7.48
N LEU A 186 0.08 8.02 -6.17
CA LEU A 186 1.39 7.78 -5.57
C LEU A 186 1.34 6.50 -4.74
N ILE A 187 2.07 5.47 -5.17
CA ILE A 187 2.25 4.23 -4.41
C ILE A 187 3.47 4.39 -3.50
N CYS A 188 3.29 4.18 -2.20
CA CYS A 188 4.36 4.23 -1.22
C CYS A 188 4.55 2.83 -0.63
N ASP A 189 5.57 2.09 -1.11
CA ASP A 189 5.88 0.74 -0.62
C ASP A 189 6.84 0.81 0.55
N GLU A 190 6.30 0.67 1.77
CA GLU A 190 7.00 0.75 3.05
C GLU A 190 7.93 1.99 3.17
N PRO A 191 7.42 3.22 2.97
CA PRO A 191 8.24 4.42 2.79
C PRO A 191 9.01 4.85 4.04
N THR A 192 8.77 4.21 5.16
CA THR A 192 9.36 4.54 6.47
C THR A 192 10.22 3.40 7.05
N THR A 193 10.33 2.28 6.35
CA THR A 193 11.19 1.15 6.77
C THR A 193 12.65 1.62 6.86
N ALA A 194 13.37 1.22 7.88
CA ALA A 194 14.74 1.62 8.23
C ALA A 194 14.93 3.09 8.68
N LEU A 195 13.85 3.81 9.01
CA LEU A 195 13.90 5.13 9.66
C LEU A 195 13.55 5.02 11.14
N ASP A 196 14.11 5.91 11.94
CA ASP A 196 13.72 6.02 13.35
C ASP A 196 12.28 6.56 13.48
N VAL A 197 11.63 6.29 14.63
CA VAL A 197 10.21 6.60 14.87
C VAL A 197 9.90 8.09 14.66
N THR A 198 10.82 8.98 15.01
CA THR A 198 10.62 10.42 14.88
C THR A 198 10.61 10.85 13.41
N ILE A 199 11.57 10.34 12.63
CA ILE A 199 11.63 10.62 11.17
C ILE A 199 10.46 9.94 10.46
N GLN A 200 10.07 8.74 10.88
CA GLN A 200 8.89 8.05 10.35
C GLN A 200 7.64 8.94 10.44
N ALA A 201 7.35 9.49 11.62
CA ALA A 201 6.22 10.41 11.81
C ALA A 201 6.29 11.64 10.89
N GLN A 202 7.48 12.22 10.74
CA GLN A 202 7.70 13.38 9.85
C GLN A 202 7.48 13.05 8.37
N ILE A 203 7.88 11.86 7.92
CA ILE A 203 7.65 11.41 6.52
C ILE A 203 6.15 11.20 6.25
N LEU A 204 5.42 10.66 7.21
CA LEU A 204 3.98 10.47 7.07
C LEU A 204 3.22 11.80 7.02
N GLU A 205 3.61 12.76 7.86
CA GLU A 205 3.02 14.10 7.81
C GLU A 205 3.36 14.80 6.48
N LEU A 206 4.59 14.68 6.00
CA LEU A 206 4.97 15.17 4.67
C LEU A 206 4.10 14.55 3.57
N LEU A 207 3.82 13.26 3.61
CA LEU A 207 2.94 12.61 2.60
C LEU A 207 1.52 13.17 2.64
N LYS A 208 0.98 13.51 3.83
CA LYS A 208 -0.33 14.20 3.95
C LYS A 208 -0.29 15.60 3.31
N GLU A 209 0.75 16.36 3.59
CA GLU A 209 0.94 17.69 2.99
C GLU A 209 1.02 17.60 1.47
N MET A 210 1.83 16.66 0.95
CA MET A 210 1.97 16.43 -0.49
C MET A 210 0.65 16.00 -1.14
N ARG A 211 -0.10 15.12 -0.48
CA ARG A 211 -1.45 14.71 -0.92
C ARG A 211 -2.35 15.93 -1.18
N VAL A 212 -2.41 16.84 -0.21
CA VAL A 212 -3.27 18.03 -0.30
C VAL A 212 -2.73 19.01 -1.36
N LYS A 213 -1.43 19.31 -1.31
CA LYS A 213 -0.79 20.29 -2.19
C LYS A 213 -0.86 19.90 -3.67
N TYR A 214 -0.64 18.62 -3.96
CA TYR A 214 -0.54 18.08 -5.32
C TYR A 214 -1.77 17.27 -5.73
N ASN A 215 -2.82 17.26 -4.91
CA ASN A 215 -4.08 16.53 -5.18
C ASN A 215 -3.86 15.05 -5.50
N LEU A 216 -3.01 14.38 -4.73
CA LEU A 216 -2.63 12.98 -4.94
C LEU A 216 -3.65 12.01 -4.34
N THR A 217 -3.81 10.86 -4.99
CA THR A 217 -4.33 9.64 -4.38
C THR A 217 -3.14 8.83 -3.89
N ILE A 218 -3.14 8.37 -2.64
CA ILE A 218 -2.01 7.63 -2.07
C ILE A 218 -2.42 6.19 -1.80
N ILE A 219 -1.62 5.22 -2.28
CA ILE A 219 -1.68 3.82 -1.87
C ILE A 219 -0.47 3.56 -0.98
N LEU A 220 -0.70 3.44 0.33
CA LEU A 220 0.34 3.23 1.33
C LEU A 220 0.44 1.75 1.70
N ILE A 221 1.59 1.14 1.46
CA ILE A 221 1.88 -0.22 1.90
C ILE A 221 2.70 -0.14 3.19
N THR A 222 2.26 -0.83 4.22
CA THR A 222 3.00 -0.95 5.48
C THR A 222 2.60 -2.23 6.23
N HIS A 223 3.44 -2.66 7.15
CA HIS A 223 3.09 -3.70 8.12
C HIS A 223 2.72 -3.11 9.50
N ASP A 224 2.86 -1.80 9.67
CA ASP A 224 2.59 -1.10 10.93
C ASP A 224 1.20 -0.45 10.90
N LEU A 225 0.27 -1.07 11.61
CA LEU A 225 -1.09 -0.55 11.77
C LEU A 225 -1.10 0.78 12.56
N GLY A 226 -0.21 0.98 13.54
CA GLY A 226 -0.13 2.22 14.31
C GLY A 226 0.15 3.45 13.43
N VAL A 227 0.92 3.26 12.37
CA VAL A 227 1.19 4.27 11.34
C VAL A 227 -0.06 4.61 10.55
N VAL A 228 -0.81 3.59 10.18
CA VAL A 228 -1.99 3.69 9.30
C VAL A 228 -3.12 4.50 9.94
N ALA A 229 -3.36 4.31 11.24
CA ALA A 229 -4.42 5.02 11.99
C ALA A 229 -4.38 6.54 11.81
N ASN A 230 -3.19 7.10 11.63
CA ASN A 230 -2.98 8.54 11.57
C ASN A 230 -3.08 9.14 10.15
N ILE A 231 -3.03 8.31 9.09
CA ILE A 231 -2.92 8.82 7.72
C ILE A 231 -4.01 8.29 6.78
N ALA A 232 -4.48 7.05 6.98
CA ALA A 232 -5.35 6.39 6.03
C ALA A 232 -6.82 6.80 6.18
N ASP A 233 -7.50 7.01 5.05
CA ASP A 233 -8.96 7.13 5.01
C ASP A 233 -9.61 5.73 5.05
N ARG A 234 -9.00 4.75 4.33
CA ARG A 234 -9.44 3.35 4.27
C ARG A 234 -8.26 2.40 4.40
N VAL A 235 -8.55 1.21 4.91
CA VAL A 235 -7.56 0.16 5.13
C VAL A 235 -8.03 -1.14 4.49
N ALA A 236 -7.16 -1.76 3.69
CA ALA A 236 -7.32 -3.10 3.15
C ALA A 236 -6.32 -4.03 3.85
N VAL A 237 -6.82 -5.00 4.59
CA VAL A 237 -6.01 -6.00 5.30
C VAL A 237 -5.74 -7.17 4.37
N MET A 238 -4.47 -7.44 4.08
CA MET A 238 -4.04 -8.43 3.12
C MET A 238 -3.35 -9.62 3.79
N TYR A 239 -3.80 -10.82 3.49
CA TYR A 239 -3.21 -12.07 3.97
C TYR A 239 -3.09 -13.10 2.86
N ALA A 240 -1.90 -13.69 2.71
CA ALA A 240 -1.64 -14.79 1.78
C ALA A 240 -2.20 -14.55 0.35
N GLY A 241 -2.00 -13.35 -0.21
CA GLY A 241 -2.42 -12.98 -1.56
C GLY A 241 -3.90 -12.64 -1.71
N ASP A 242 -4.63 -12.43 -0.63
CA ASP A 242 -6.05 -12.04 -0.64
C ASP A 242 -6.30 -10.82 0.27
N ILE A 243 -7.30 -9.98 -0.06
CA ILE A 243 -7.82 -8.97 0.87
C ILE A 243 -8.89 -9.65 1.71
N VAL A 244 -8.60 -9.79 3.01
CA VAL A 244 -9.47 -10.50 3.95
C VAL A 244 -10.46 -9.57 4.65
N GLU A 245 -10.12 -8.28 4.78
CA GLU A 245 -10.99 -7.27 5.36
C GLU A 245 -10.67 -5.90 4.74
N ILE A 246 -11.68 -5.05 4.54
CA ILE A 246 -11.54 -3.68 4.05
C ILE A 246 -12.64 -2.81 4.66
N GLY A 247 -12.25 -1.62 5.12
CA GLY A 247 -13.15 -0.64 5.72
C GLY A 247 -12.51 0.73 5.81
N THR A 248 -13.21 1.69 6.41
CA THR A 248 -12.58 2.94 6.84
C THR A 248 -11.54 2.65 7.93
N SER A 249 -10.61 3.59 8.16
CA SER A 249 -9.62 3.45 9.23
C SER A 249 -10.30 3.14 10.57
N ASP A 250 -11.34 3.91 10.92
CA ASP A 250 -12.08 3.71 12.18
C ASP A 250 -12.74 2.33 12.28
N GLU A 251 -13.35 1.84 11.18
CA GLU A 251 -13.99 0.52 11.17
C GLU A 251 -12.97 -0.60 11.40
N ILE A 252 -11.79 -0.51 10.77
CA ILE A 252 -10.74 -1.53 10.93
C ILE A 252 -10.10 -1.49 12.32
N TYR A 253 -10.00 -0.30 12.94
CA TYR A 253 -9.42 -0.16 14.29
C TYR A 253 -10.42 -0.48 15.39
N TYR A 254 -11.63 0.06 15.32
CA TYR A 254 -12.60 0.01 16.41
C TYR A 254 -13.68 -1.06 16.24
N ASP A 255 -13.87 -1.60 15.02
CA ASP A 255 -14.84 -2.66 14.75
C ASP A 255 -14.32 -3.75 13.80
N PRO A 256 -13.07 -4.25 13.97
CA PRO A 256 -12.50 -5.29 13.11
C PRO A 256 -13.31 -6.58 13.19
N ARG A 257 -13.43 -7.30 12.07
CA ARG A 257 -14.27 -8.50 11.97
C ARG A 257 -13.52 -9.77 11.63
N HIS A 258 -12.41 -9.66 10.91
CA HIS A 258 -11.62 -10.82 10.55
C HIS A 258 -10.66 -11.24 11.68
N PRO A 259 -10.56 -12.52 12.03
CA PRO A 259 -9.64 -12.99 13.09
C PRO A 259 -8.17 -12.63 12.85
N TYR A 260 -7.73 -12.53 11.60
CA TYR A 260 -6.38 -12.05 11.28
C TYR A 260 -6.19 -10.57 11.63
N THR A 261 -7.19 -9.72 11.40
CA THR A 261 -7.15 -8.31 11.80
C THR A 261 -7.10 -8.19 13.33
N TRP A 262 -7.87 -9.02 14.04
CA TRP A 262 -7.79 -9.09 15.52
C TRP A 262 -6.38 -9.44 15.99
N ALA A 263 -5.75 -10.42 15.34
CA ALA A 263 -4.41 -10.85 15.67
C ALA A 263 -3.36 -9.77 15.40
N LEU A 264 -3.47 -9.06 14.27
CA LEU A 264 -2.60 -7.93 13.94
C LEU A 264 -2.72 -6.80 14.96
N LEU A 265 -3.94 -6.37 15.30
CA LEU A 265 -4.20 -5.33 16.30
C LEU A 265 -3.68 -5.74 17.69
N SER A 266 -3.95 -6.98 18.10
CA SER A 266 -3.49 -7.50 19.40
C SER A 266 -1.97 -7.62 19.50
N SER A 267 -1.24 -7.66 18.38
CA SER A 267 0.22 -7.71 18.34
C SER A 267 0.89 -6.33 18.40
N MET A 268 0.11 -5.24 18.39
CA MET A 268 0.66 -3.88 18.47
C MET A 268 1.22 -3.61 19.88
N PRO A 269 2.42 -2.99 19.99
CA PRO A 269 3.05 -2.72 21.30
C PRO A 269 2.18 -1.88 22.24
N GLN A 270 1.36 -0.98 21.70
CA GLN A 270 0.45 -0.12 22.49
C GLN A 270 -0.68 -0.92 23.16
N MET A 271 -1.00 -2.11 22.64
CA MET A 271 -2.06 -2.99 23.16
C MET A 271 -1.56 -3.95 24.22
N GLY A 272 -0.24 -3.96 24.50
CA GLY A 272 0.36 -4.81 25.54
C GLY A 272 -0.06 -4.39 26.94
N VAL A 273 -0.60 -5.33 27.71
CA VAL A 273 -0.84 -5.15 29.15
C VAL A 273 0.52 -5.23 29.85
N LYS A 274 0.82 -4.24 30.70
CA LYS A 274 2.09 -4.20 31.43
C LYS A 274 2.27 -5.44 32.29
N GLY A 275 3.23 -6.30 31.93
CA GLY A 275 3.55 -7.55 32.65
C GLY A 275 3.03 -8.82 31.98
N GLU A 276 2.34 -8.72 30.84
CA GLU A 276 1.95 -9.86 30.00
C GLU A 276 2.81 -9.90 28.73
N ASP A 277 3.01 -11.09 28.18
CA ASP A 277 3.67 -11.23 26.87
C ASP A 277 2.78 -10.66 25.77
N LEU A 278 3.39 -9.92 24.83
CA LEU A 278 2.69 -9.42 23.65
C LEU A 278 2.06 -10.60 22.88
N PHE A 279 0.82 -10.41 22.45
CA PHE A 279 0.15 -11.40 21.60
C PHE A 279 0.98 -11.61 20.32
N ASN A 280 1.38 -12.85 20.09
CA ASN A 280 2.09 -13.23 18.86
C ASN A 280 1.20 -14.14 18.01
N ILE A 281 1.10 -13.83 16.73
CA ILE A 281 0.36 -14.67 15.78
C ILE A 281 1.12 -15.97 15.60
N GLN A 282 0.59 -17.07 16.16
CA GLN A 282 1.25 -18.37 16.14
C GLN A 282 1.28 -18.97 14.74
N GLY A 283 2.26 -19.84 14.51
CA GLY A 283 2.42 -20.57 13.25
C GLY A 283 3.03 -19.72 12.13
N THR A 284 3.12 -20.28 10.94
CA THR A 284 3.68 -19.66 9.74
C THR A 284 2.59 -19.40 8.71
N PRO A 285 2.70 -18.35 7.88
CA PRO A 285 1.82 -18.16 6.73
C PRO A 285 1.76 -19.40 5.84
N PRO A 286 0.64 -19.64 5.14
CA PRO A 286 0.48 -20.83 4.31
C PRO A 286 1.45 -20.81 3.13
N ASN A 287 1.79 -22.01 2.67
CA ASN A 287 2.63 -22.18 1.49
C ASN A 287 1.81 -21.88 0.21
N LEU A 288 2.13 -20.77 -0.45
CA LEU A 288 1.45 -20.32 -1.68
C LEU A 288 1.83 -21.13 -2.95
N PHE A 289 2.69 -22.14 -2.83
CA PHE A 289 2.92 -23.15 -3.90
C PHE A 289 1.86 -24.24 -3.92
N THR A 290 1.06 -24.36 -2.88
CA THR A 290 -0.06 -25.30 -2.79
C THR A 290 -1.38 -24.57 -2.92
N GLU A 291 -2.37 -25.22 -3.51
CA GLU A 291 -3.71 -24.66 -3.61
C GLU A 291 -4.36 -24.56 -2.22
N ILE A 292 -4.92 -23.40 -1.93
CA ILE A 292 -5.63 -23.12 -0.67
C ILE A 292 -7.13 -23.13 -0.98
N HIS A 293 -7.85 -24.14 -0.51
CA HIS A 293 -9.28 -24.31 -0.78
C HIS A 293 -10.16 -23.53 0.18
N GLY A 294 -9.75 -23.39 1.43
CA GLY A 294 -10.48 -22.70 2.51
C GLY A 294 -10.00 -21.28 2.76
N ASP A 295 -10.25 -20.82 3.97
CA ASP A 295 -9.64 -19.61 4.50
C ASP A 295 -8.14 -19.84 4.74
N ALA A 296 -7.31 -18.99 4.14
CA ALA A 296 -5.86 -19.08 4.29
C ALA A 296 -5.38 -18.92 5.74
N PHE A 297 -6.14 -18.22 6.57
CA PHE A 297 -5.81 -17.98 7.97
C PHE A 297 -6.29 -19.13 8.90
N ALA A 298 -7.18 -20.01 8.46
CA ALA A 298 -7.75 -21.08 9.28
C ALA A 298 -6.71 -21.87 10.08
N PRO A 299 -5.55 -22.30 9.55
CA PRO A 299 -4.55 -23.04 10.32
C PRO A 299 -3.92 -22.26 11.48
N ARG A 300 -4.01 -20.93 11.47
CA ARG A 300 -3.47 -20.02 12.50
C ARG A 300 -4.57 -19.39 13.36
N ASN A 301 -5.81 -19.64 13.00
CA ASN A 301 -6.99 -19.10 13.70
C ASN A 301 -7.47 -20.05 14.78
N PRO A 302 -7.30 -19.74 16.08
CA PRO A 302 -7.77 -20.60 17.16
C PRO A 302 -9.31 -20.71 17.20
N LEU A 303 -10.01 -19.83 16.49
CA LEU A 303 -11.47 -19.76 16.41
C LEU A 303 -11.99 -20.30 15.07
N ALA A 304 -11.15 -21.01 14.30
CA ALA A 304 -11.53 -21.54 13.00
C ALA A 304 -12.67 -22.55 13.10
N LEU A 305 -13.65 -22.40 12.22
CA LEU A 305 -14.74 -23.34 12.04
C LEU A 305 -14.30 -24.45 11.06
N LYS A 306 -14.96 -25.60 11.09
CA LYS A 306 -14.67 -26.69 10.15
C LYS A 306 -14.80 -26.26 8.69
N ILE A 307 -15.70 -25.33 8.39
CA ILE A 307 -15.91 -24.81 7.03
C ILE A 307 -14.73 -23.99 6.54
N ASP A 308 -14.00 -23.30 7.44
CA ASP A 308 -12.81 -22.51 7.09
C ASP A 308 -11.71 -23.36 6.43
N PHE A 309 -11.63 -24.66 6.71
CA PHE A 309 -10.65 -25.56 6.11
C PHE A 309 -11.03 -26.10 4.73
N VAL A 310 -12.31 -25.96 4.32
CA VAL A 310 -12.83 -26.58 3.08
C VAL A 310 -13.39 -25.58 2.07
N LYS A 311 -13.84 -24.41 2.52
CA LYS A 311 -14.48 -23.43 1.64
C LYS A 311 -14.02 -22.01 1.96
N ARG A 312 -13.48 -21.31 0.93
CA ARG A 312 -13.11 -19.90 1.04
C ARG A 312 -14.34 -19.07 1.44
N PRO A 313 -14.25 -18.21 2.48
CA PRO A 313 -15.35 -17.34 2.84
C PRO A 313 -15.57 -16.28 1.76
N PRO A 314 -16.84 -15.97 1.43
CA PRO A 314 -17.16 -14.80 0.62
C PRO A 314 -16.96 -13.53 1.44
N TYR A 315 -17.06 -12.36 0.79
CA TYR A 315 -17.25 -11.12 1.52
C TYR A 315 -18.62 -11.10 2.20
N PHE A 316 -18.64 -10.73 3.46
CA PHE A 316 -19.83 -10.34 4.20
C PHE A 316 -19.77 -8.83 4.44
N ASP A 317 -20.82 -8.12 4.06
CA ASP A 317 -20.94 -6.68 4.29
C ASP A 317 -21.31 -6.43 5.76
N VAL A 318 -20.47 -5.66 6.46
CA VAL A 318 -20.70 -5.22 7.85
C VAL A 318 -21.38 -3.86 7.84
N SER A 319 -20.94 -2.98 6.95
CA SER A 319 -21.53 -1.67 6.68
C SER A 319 -21.47 -1.38 5.17
N THR A 320 -21.81 -0.17 4.76
CA THR A 320 -21.67 0.27 3.36
C THR A 320 -20.23 0.41 2.92
N THR A 321 -19.29 0.54 3.86
CA THR A 321 -17.85 0.74 3.62
C THR A 321 -17.00 -0.40 4.13
N HIS A 322 -17.53 -1.25 5.02
CA HIS A 322 -16.83 -2.31 5.71
C HIS A 322 -17.30 -3.69 5.29
N ARG A 323 -16.37 -4.54 4.84
CA ARG A 323 -16.63 -5.94 4.49
C ARG A 323 -15.45 -6.83 4.88
N ALA A 324 -15.75 -8.07 5.27
CA ALA A 324 -14.75 -9.05 5.67
C ALA A 324 -15.03 -10.45 5.12
N LYS A 325 -13.97 -11.21 4.82
CA LYS A 325 -14.03 -12.60 4.37
C LYS A 325 -13.85 -13.55 5.55
N THR A 326 -14.88 -13.74 6.34
CA THR A 326 -14.84 -14.71 7.45
C THR A 326 -16.19 -15.39 7.65
N TRP A 327 -16.19 -16.70 7.82
CA TRP A 327 -17.41 -17.46 8.13
C TRP A 327 -18.00 -17.14 9.50
N LEU A 328 -17.27 -16.43 10.37
CA LEU A 328 -17.80 -15.95 11.66
C LEU A 328 -18.94 -14.92 11.50
N LEU A 329 -19.04 -14.30 10.32
CA LEU A 329 -20.13 -13.37 9.98
C LEU A 329 -21.35 -14.05 9.35
N ASP A 330 -21.29 -15.37 9.05
CA ASP A 330 -22.47 -16.11 8.60
C ASP A 330 -23.51 -16.15 9.73
N PRO A 331 -24.80 -15.88 9.46
CA PRO A 331 -25.85 -15.90 10.49
C PRO A 331 -25.97 -17.21 11.27
N ARG A 332 -25.45 -18.31 10.73
CA ARG A 332 -25.44 -19.64 11.35
C ARG A 332 -24.21 -19.91 12.21
N ALA A 333 -23.21 -19.02 12.15
CA ALA A 333 -21.98 -19.17 12.91
C ALA A 333 -22.24 -18.97 14.42
N PRO A 334 -21.46 -19.63 15.29
CA PRO A 334 -21.52 -19.33 16.72
C PRO A 334 -21.12 -17.88 16.97
N LYS A 335 -21.77 -17.22 17.92
CA LYS A 335 -21.35 -15.89 18.37
C LYS A 335 -20.04 -16.02 19.12
N ILE A 336 -18.99 -15.44 18.58
CA ILE A 336 -17.64 -15.43 19.15
C ILE A 336 -17.28 -14.00 19.51
N GLU A 337 -16.81 -13.80 20.73
CA GLU A 337 -16.30 -12.51 21.18
C GLU A 337 -14.86 -12.31 20.66
N PRO A 338 -14.52 -11.09 20.20
CA PRO A 338 -13.14 -10.76 19.87
C PRO A 338 -12.21 -10.88 21.10
N PRO A 339 -10.89 -11.00 20.89
CA PRO A 339 -9.89 -10.94 21.96
C PRO A 339 -10.04 -9.70 22.85
N ALA A 340 -9.61 -9.80 24.11
CA ALA A 340 -9.74 -8.70 25.09
C ALA A 340 -9.15 -7.37 24.58
N ALA A 341 -7.98 -7.40 23.96
CA ALA A 341 -7.34 -6.22 23.37
C ALA A 341 -8.24 -5.53 22.31
N VAL A 342 -8.89 -6.30 21.45
CA VAL A 342 -9.83 -5.75 20.45
C VAL A 342 -11.09 -5.17 21.10
N ARG A 343 -11.61 -5.83 22.16
CA ARG A 343 -12.77 -5.31 22.91
C ARG A 343 -12.47 -3.97 23.57
N MET A 344 -11.24 -3.77 24.09
CA MET A 344 -10.82 -2.48 24.65
C MET A 344 -10.85 -1.38 23.58
N LEU A 345 -10.34 -1.65 22.37
CA LEU A 345 -10.44 -0.70 21.24
C LEU A 345 -11.90 -0.38 20.86
N GLN A 346 -12.77 -1.39 20.88
CA GLN A 346 -14.20 -1.21 20.60
C GLN A 346 -14.92 -0.34 21.65
N GLU A 347 -14.43 -0.32 22.88
CA GLU A 347 -14.93 0.53 23.96
C GLU A 347 -14.42 1.98 23.82
N GLU A 348 -13.17 2.18 23.38
CA GLU A 348 -12.57 3.48 23.12
C GLU A 348 -13.20 4.19 21.91
N GLY A 349 -13.68 3.46 20.92
CA GLY A 349 -14.32 3.97 19.71
C GLY A 349 -15.80 4.35 19.87
N LYS A 350 -16.40 4.14 21.05
CA LYS A 350 -17.79 4.52 21.38
C LYS A 350 -17.86 5.88 22.07
#